data_6ff68a649deeb381fa127ddaee7c6ddd
#
_entry.id   6ff68a649deeb381fa127ddaee7c6ddd
#
_cell.length_a   1.000
_cell.length_b   1.000
_cell.length_c   1.000
_cell.angle_alpha   90.00
_cell.angle_beta   90.00
_cell.angle_gamma   90.00
#
_symmetry.space_group_name_H-M   'P 1'
#
loop_
_entity.id
_entity.type
_entity.pdbx_description
1 polymer ?
#
loop_
_entity_poly.entity_id
_entity_poly.type
_entity_poly.pdbx_seq_one_letter_code
_entity_poly.pdbx_strand_id
1 'polypeptide(L)'
;MKIKDRIEFKNKQPVMTFGPDDKVITAVKAMSEKNYGASVIVDAHNTPVGIVTERDFMRRLLAKNLDPNTTPISQIMTRDLKMAKSDDEVVDWLRMMSNERFRHVPVIDADGKLLNLMSQGDFVSYTWPQLLVRAKEAVAKSFMERFHLHLIVGGVMLYGIAMVFVMRHVR
;
A
#
# COMPACT_ATOMS: atom_id res chain seq x y z
N MET A 1 7.51 8.71 -3.65
CA MET A 1 8.06 8.34 -2.34
C MET A 1 8.51 6.90 -2.39
N LYS A 2 9.75 6.68 -1.99
CA LYS A 2 10.39 5.36 -2.06
C LYS A 2 9.96 4.46 -0.90
N ILE A 3 10.02 3.14 -1.11
CA ILE A 3 9.67 2.15 -0.07
C ILE A 3 10.54 2.33 1.17
N LYS A 4 11.85 2.55 1.02
CA LYS A 4 12.80 2.75 2.13
C LYS A 4 12.50 3.97 3.02
N ASP A 5 11.76 4.95 2.50
CA ASP A 5 11.41 6.17 3.26
C ASP A 5 10.20 5.96 4.18
N ARG A 6 9.52 4.83 4.04
CA ARG A 6 8.35 4.47 4.83
C ARG A 6 8.71 4.15 6.27
N ILE A 7 7.90 4.67 7.20
CA ILE A 7 8.06 4.37 8.62
C ILE A 7 7.80 2.88 8.91
N GLU A 8 6.84 2.29 8.21
CA GLU A 8 6.54 0.87 8.30
C GLU A 8 7.72 0.01 7.85
N PHE A 9 8.44 0.42 6.82
CA PHE A 9 9.65 -0.28 6.38
C PHE A 9 10.77 -0.20 7.42
N LYS A 10 10.98 0.99 8.00
CA LYS A 10 12.06 1.24 8.99
C LYS A 10 11.83 0.55 10.33
N ASN A 11 10.58 0.50 10.77
CA ASN A 11 10.21 0.04 12.13
C ASN A 11 9.66 -1.39 12.15
N LYS A 12 9.62 -2.09 11.01
CA LYS A 12 9.08 -3.45 10.96
C LYS A 12 9.96 -4.42 11.72
N GLN A 13 9.31 -5.34 12.44
CA GLN A 13 9.99 -6.47 13.06
C GLN A 13 10.71 -7.32 12.00
N PRO A 14 11.76 -8.06 12.37
CA PRO A 14 12.42 -8.98 11.44
C PRO A 14 11.41 -9.86 10.72
N VAL A 15 11.59 -10.03 9.41
CA VAL A 15 10.70 -10.82 8.57
C VAL A 15 10.71 -12.27 9.04
N MET A 16 9.52 -12.86 9.21
CA MET A 16 9.41 -14.28 9.46
C MET A 16 9.75 -15.03 8.17
N THR A 17 10.75 -15.89 8.24
CA THR A 17 11.23 -16.68 7.10
C THR A 17 11.28 -18.16 7.45
N PHE A 18 11.18 -19.00 6.44
CA PHE A 18 11.36 -20.45 6.51
C PHE A 18 12.21 -20.91 5.32
N GLY A 19 12.81 -22.09 5.47
CA GLY A 19 13.45 -22.79 4.36
C GLY A 19 12.41 -23.53 3.50
N PRO A 20 12.76 -23.87 2.24
CA PRO A 20 11.85 -24.62 1.36
C PRO A 20 11.49 -26.03 1.86
N ASP A 21 12.38 -26.64 2.65
CA ASP A 21 12.23 -28.00 3.18
C ASP A 21 11.57 -28.04 4.56
N ASP A 22 11.34 -26.89 5.19
CA ASP A 22 10.62 -26.81 6.44
C ASP A 22 9.19 -27.37 6.29
N LYS A 23 8.69 -27.97 7.38
CA LYS A 23 7.33 -28.53 7.38
C LYS A 23 6.28 -27.41 7.46
N VAL A 24 5.21 -27.57 6.72
CA VAL A 24 4.10 -26.60 6.70
C VAL A 24 3.57 -26.34 8.11
N ILE A 25 3.49 -27.34 8.97
CA ILE A 25 3.01 -27.18 10.35
C ILE A 25 3.85 -26.16 11.15
N THR A 26 5.16 -26.10 10.90
CA THR A 26 6.04 -25.13 11.57
C THR A 26 5.67 -23.70 11.19
N ALA A 27 5.45 -23.45 9.91
CA ALA A 27 5.02 -22.15 9.43
C ALA A 27 3.61 -21.77 9.94
N VAL A 28 2.67 -22.70 9.90
CA VAL A 28 1.29 -22.49 10.39
C VAL A 28 1.28 -22.07 11.86
N LYS A 29 2.02 -22.80 12.72
CA LYS A 29 2.09 -22.48 14.15
C LYS A 29 2.72 -21.10 14.39
N ALA A 30 3.88 -20.83 13.81
CA ALA A 30 4.58 -19.58 14.01
C ALA A 30 3.82 -18.36 13.45
N MET A 31 3.18 -18.50 12.29
CA MET A 31 2.34 -17.46 11.71
C MET A 31 1.09 -17.21 12.56
N SER A 32 0.45 -18.26 13.08
CA SER A 32 -0.72 -18.15 13.95
C SER A 32 -0.37 -17.44 15.26
N GLU A 33 0.73 -17.83 15.94
CA GLU A 33 1.18 -17.21 17.18
C GLU A 33 1.45 -15.72 17.05
N LYS A 34 2.03 -15.30 15.91
CA LYS A 34 2.39 -13.90 15.65
C LYS A 34 1.33 -13.11 14.87
N ASN A 35 0.21 -13.76 14.54
CA ASN A 35 -0.85 -13.17 13.71
C ASN A 35 -0.34 -12.63 12.37
N TYR A 36 0.50 -13.40 11.69
CA TYR A 36 1.06 -13.06 10.38
C TYR A 36 0.34 -13.81 9.25
N GLY A 37 -0.17 -13.05 8.27
CA GLY A 37 -0.88 -13.60 7.11
C GLY A 37 0.03 -14.12 5.98
N ALA A 38 1.35 -13.91 6.07
CA ALA A 38 2.33 -14.36 5.07
C ALA A 38 3.72 -14.52 5.66
N SER A 39 4.53 -15.41 5.05
CA SER A 39 5.96 -15.58 5.34
C SER A 39 6.75 -15.78 4.06
N VAL A 40 7.98 -15.29 4.03
CA VAL A 40 8.90 -15.45 2.90
C VAL A 40 9.70 -16.74 3.08
N ILE A 41 9.82 -17.49 2.00
CA ILE A 41 10.68 -18.66 1.96
C ILE A 41 12.01 -18.23 1.33
N VAL A 42 13.08 -18.50 2.06
CA VAL A 42 14.44 -18.10 1.66
C VAL A 42 15.35 -19.30 1.54
N ASP A 43 16.36 -19.15 0.70
CA ASP A 43 17.46 -20.11 0.63
C ASP A 43 18.52 -19.87 1.73
N ALA A 44 19.62 -20.64 1.70
CA ALA A 44 20.71 -20.54 2.66
C ALA A 44 21.45 -19.17 2.60
N HIS A 45 21.26 -18.40 1.54
CA HIS A 45 21.86 -17.09 1.32
C HIS A 45 20.92 -15.93 1.63
N ASN A 46 19.76 -16.21 2.26
CA ASN A 46 18.69 -15.24 2.54
C ASN A 46 18.06 -14.63 1.26
N THR A 47 18.09 -15.36 0.14
CA THR A 47 17.45 -14.94 -1.10
C THR A 47 16.01 -15.48 -1.12
N PRO A 48 15.00 -14.64 -1.41
CA PRO A 48 13.62 -15.11 -1.50
C PRO A 48 13.43 -16.10 -2.66
N VAL A 49 12.98 -17.31 -2.34
CA VAL A 49 12.68 -18.38 -3.32
C VAL A 49 11.19 -18.72 -3.38
N GLY A 50 10.40 -18.19 -2.45
CA GLY A 50 8.97 -18.39 -2.38
C GLY A 50 8.28 -17.51 -1.35
N ILE A 51 6.95 -17.51 -1.39
CA ILE A 51 6.09 -16.94 -0.37
C ILE A 51 4.98 -17.92 -0.06
N VAL A 52 4.59 -18.01 1.21
CA VAL A 52 3.43 -18.76 1.66
C VAL A 52 2.50 -17.82 2.42
N THR A 53 1.21 -17.99 2.20
CA THR A 53 0.14 -17.20 2.80
C THR A 53 -0.92 -18.09 3.41
N GLU A 54 -1.77 -17.54 4.29
CA GLU A 54 -2.97 -18.23 4.81
C GLU A 54 -3.84 -18.82 3.68
N ARG A 55 -3.92 -18.12 2.54
CA ARG A 55 -4.66 -18.61 1.36
C ARG A 55 -4.03 -19.87 0.77
N ASP A 56 -2.71 -19.99 0.78
CA ASP A 56 -2.00 -21.16 0.30
C ASP A 56 -2.26 -22.37 1.19
N PHE A 57 -2.32 -22.19 2.51
CA PHE A 57 -2.71 -23.24 3.44
C PHE A 57 -4.12 -23.76 3.14
N MET A 58 -5.08 -22.88 2.88
CA MET A 58 -6.43 -23.31 2.53
C MET A 58 -6.49 -24.01 1.17
N ARG A 59 -5.87 -23.43 0.13
CA ARG A 59 -6.04 -23.89 -1.27
C ARG A 59 -5.11 -25.01 -1.67
N ARG A 60 -3.88 -25.03 -1.16
CA ARG A 60 -2.82 -25.94 -1.62
C ARG A 60 -2.48 -27.02 -0.60
N LEU A 61 -2.91 -26.87 0.66
CA LEU A 61 -2.74 -27.87 1.69
C LEU A 61 -4.10 -28.52 2.02
N LEU A 62 -5.02 -27.78 2.66
CA LEU A 62 -6.29 -28.35 3.16
C LEU A 62 -7.20 -28.85 2.03
N ALA A 63 -7.42 -28.05 0.99
CA ALA A 63 -8.27 -28.46 -0.13
C ALA A 63 -7.69 -29.63 -0.95
N LYS A 64 -6.42 -29.97 -0.75
CA LYS A 64 -5.75 -31.12 -1.38
C LYS A 64 -5.52 -32.28 -0.42
N ASN A 65 -6.05 -32.20 0.80
CA ASN A 65 -5.91 -33.21 1.85
C ASN A 65 -4.44 -33.59 2.15
N LEU A 66 -3.51 -32.61 2.07
CA LEU A 66 -2.11 -32.84 2.41
C LEU A 66 -1.92 -32.75 3.92
N ASP A 67 -1.06 -33.63 4.48
CA ASP A 67 -0.71 -33.60 5.90
C ASP A 67 0.34 -32.49 6.18
N PRO A 68 0.02 -31.49 7.02
CA PRO A 68 0.95 -30.40 7.33
C PRO A 68 2.22 -30.85 8.05
N ASN A 69 2.20 -32.01 8.72
CA ASN A 69 3.36 -32.54 9.45
C ASN A 69 4.43 -33.15 8.55
N THR A 70 4.03 -33.58 7.37
CA THR A 70 4.93 -34.25 6.40
C THR A 70 5.22 -33.41 5.17
N THR A 71 4.30 -32.52 4.79
CA THR A 71 4.40 -31.67 3.59
C THR A 71 5.46 -30.59 3.76
N PRO A 72 6.47 -30.50 2.87
CA PRO A 72 7.41 -29.39 2.86
C PRO A 72 6.75 -28.11 2.30
N ILE A 73 7.20 -26.95 2.77
CA ILE A 73 6.66 -25.64 2.33
C ILE A 73 6.84 -25.46 0.81
N SER A 74 7.93 -25.96 0.25
CA SER A 74 8.22 -25.91 -1.19
C SER A 74 7.12 -26.52 -2.08
N GLN A 75 6.28 -27.40 -1.53
CA GLN A 75 5.18 -28.02 -2.26
C GLN A 75 3.96 -27.09 -2.41
N ILE A 76 3.79 -26.14 -1.49
CA ILE A 76 2.61 -25.27 -1.43
C ILE A 76 2.91 -23.79 -1.69
N MET A 77 4.17 -23.36 -1.60
CA MET A 77 4.57 -21.96 -1.78
C MET A 77 4.33 -21.45 -3.20
N THR A 78 4.19 -20.16 -3.35
CA THR A 78 4.24 -19.45 -4.64
C THR A 78 5.70 -19.12 -4.94
N ARG A 79 6.20 -19.56 -6.11
CA ARG A 79 7.60 -19.40 -6.55
C ARG A 79 7.80 -18.18 -7.44
N ASP A 80 6.80 -17.84 -8.24
CA ASP A 80 6.85 -16.64 -9.11
C ASP A 80 6.60 -15.39 -8.26
N LEU A 81 7.69 -14.85 -7.71
CA LEU A 81 7.65 -13.73 -6.77
C LEU A 81 7.76 -12.40 -7.51
N LYS A 82 6.85 -11.48 -7.17
CA LYS A 82 7.04 -10.05 -7.44
C LYS A 82 7.84 -9.48 -6.26
N MET A 83 9.05 -9.02 -6.53
CA MET A 83 9.97 -8.49 -5.52
C MET A 83 10.26 -7.02 -5.79
N ALA A 84 10.14 -6.19 -4.77
CA ALA A 84 10.47 -4.77 -4.83
C ALA A 84 11.90 -4.52 -4.39
N LYS A 85 12.50 -3.47 -4.93
CA LYS A 85 13.71 -2.87 -4.38
C LYS A 85 13.34 -1.76 -3.39
N SER A 86 14.20 -1.53 -2.41
CA SER A 86 13.95 -0.48 -1.40
C SER A 86 13.83 0.92 -2.00
N ASP A 87 14.40 1.15 -3.18
CA ASP A 87 14.33 2.42 -3.92
C ASP A 87 13.12 2.56 -4.85
N ASP A 88 12.28 1.54 -4.96
CA ASP A 88 11.09 1.59 -5.80
C ASP A 88 10.02 2.53 -5.24
N GLU A 89 9.15 3.03 -6.13
CA GLU A 89 8.07 3.93 -5.77
C GLU A 89 6.87 3.17 -5.19
N VAL A 90 6.40 3.63 -4.03
CA VAL A 90 5.25 3.05 -3.30
C VAL A 90 3.98 2.96 -4.17
N VAL A 91 3.70 4.02 -4.95
CA VAL A 91 2.47 4.12 -5.76
C VAL A 91 2.44 3.07 -6.88
N ASP A 92 3.58 2.76 -7.48
CA ASP A 92 3.66 1.78 -8.55
C ASP A 92 3.39 0.38 -8.02
N TRP A 93 3.93 0.06 -6.85
CA TRP A 93 3.66 -1.21 -6.17
C TRP A 93 2.21 -1.34 -5.71
N LEU A 94 1.59 -0.27 -5.18
CA LEU A 94 0.16 -0.28 -4.87
C LEU A 94 -0.71 -0.57 -6.09
N ARG A 95 -0.38 0.04 -7.22
CA ARG A 95 -1.09 -0.20 -8.49
C ARG A 95 -0.92 -1.65 -8.94
N MET A 96 0.30 -2.19 -8.90
CA MET A 96 0.58 -3.58 -9.25
C MET A 96 -0.14 -4.56 -8.33
N MET A 97 -0.10 -4.35 -7.01
CA MET A 97 -0.83 -5.16 -6.03
C MET A 97 -2.33 -5.21 -6.29
N SER A 98 -2.91 -4.05 -6.66
CA SER A 98 -4.33 -3.96 -6.99
C SER A 98 -4.69 -4.72 -8.28
N ASN A 99 -3.89 -4.53 -9.33
CA ASN A 99 -4.14 -5.12 -10.65
C ASN A 99 -3.94 -6.64 -10.64
N GLU A 100 -2.87 -7.11 -10.01
CA GLU A 100 -2.49 -8.53 -10.01
C GLU A 100 -3.01 -9.28 -8.77
N ARG A 101 -3.74 -8.60 -7.87
CA ARG A 101 -4.44 -9.16 -6.71
C ARG A 101 -3.55 -9.91 -5.71
N PHE A 102 -2.32 -9.45 -5.50
CA PHE A 102 -1.47 -9.91 -4.41
C PHE A 102 -1.36 -8.84 -3.32
N ARG A 103 -1.08 -9.25 -2.08
CA ARG A 103 -1.12 -8.35 -0.91
C ARG A 103 0.17 -8.25 -0.12
N HIS A 104 1.20 -9.00 -0.52
CA HIS A 104 2.49 -9.04 0.15
C HIS A 104 3.60 -8.97 -0.88
N VAL A 105 4.61 -8.14 -0.62
CA VAL A 105 5.77 -7.91 -1.50
C VAL A 105 7.04 -8.09 -0.68
N PRO A 106 7.87 -9.08 -0.98
CA PRO A 106 9.24 -9.12 -0.48
C PRO A 106 10.02 -7.94 -1.04
N VAL A 107 10.74 -7.24 -0.16
CA VAL A 107 11.65 -6.17 -0.53
C VAL A 107 13.07 -6.68 -0.40
N ILE A 108 13.86 -6.52 -1.46
CA ILE A 108 15.23 -7.01 -1.54
C ILE A 108 16.25 -5.87 -1.65
N ASP A 109 17.49 -6.17 -1.28
CA ASP A 109 18.64 -5.30 -1.50
C ASP A 109 19.22 -5.43 -2.94
N ALA A 110 20.36 -4.79 -3.17
CA ALA A 110 21.06 -4.83 -4.45
C ALA A 110 21.60 -6.23 -4.80
N ASP A 111 21.89 -7.05 -3.78
CA ASP A 111 22.41 -8.40 -3.92
C ASP A 111 21.28 -9.46 -4.00
N GLY A 112 20.03 -9.03 -4.01
CA GLY A 112 18.85 -9.90 -4.08
C GLY A 112 18.46 -10.53 -2.75
N LYS A 113 19.03 -10.09 -1.63
CA LYS A 113 18.73 -10.62 -0.31
C LYS A 113 17.50 -9.95 0.29
N LEU A 114 16.75 -10.71 1.08
CA LEU A 114 15.55 -10.23 1.74
C LEU A 114 15.86 -9.16 2.78
N LEU A 115 15.27 -7.98 2.62
CA LEU A 115 15.29 -6.90 3.60
C LEU A 115 14.02 -6.84 4.43
N ASN A 116 12.87 -6.97 3.76
CA ASN A 116 11.57 -6.80 4.44
C ASN A 116 10.45 -7.51 3.67
N LEU A 117 9.28 -7.66 4.32
CA LEU A 117 8.03 -8.09 3.70
C LEU A 117 6.98 -7.00 3.92
N MET A 118 6.62 -6.27 2.86
CA MET A 118 5.61 -5.22 2.93
C MET A 118 4.24 -5.75 2.54
N SER A 119 3.23 -5.40 3.31
CA SER A 119 1.83 -5.71 3.00
C SER A 119 1.15 -4.53 2.29
N GLN A 120 0.03 -4.79 1.63
CA GLN A 120 -0.81 -3.75 1.04
C GLN A 120 -1.24 -2.72 2.10
N GLY A 121 -1.52 -3.16 3.34
CA GLY A 121 -1.83 -2.27 4.46
C GLY A 121 -0.71 -1.30 4.78
N ASP A 122 0.56 -1.75 4.75
CA ASP A 122 1.73 -0.91 4.98
C ASP A 122 1.86 0.21 3.93
N PHE A 123 1.42 -0.05 2.71
CA PHE A 123 1.40 0.96 1.65
C PHE A 123 0.19 1.90 1.74
N VAL A 124 -0.99 1.38 2.06
CA VAL A 124 -2.24 2.16 2.13
C VAL A 124 -2.25 3.12 3.32
N SER A 125 -1.68 2.76 4.47
CA SER A 125 -1.62 3.61 5.67
C SER A 125 -1.04 5.00 5.39
N TYR A 126 -0.22 5.14 4.36
CA TYR A 126 0.36 6.40 3.92
C TYR A 126 -0.58 7.26 3.05
N THR A 127 -1.40 6.63 2.22
CA THR A 127 -2.19 7.38 1.22
C THR A 127 -3.33 8.18 1.84
N TRP A 128 -3.88 7.74 2.97
CA TRP A 128 -4.98 8.42 3.64
C TRP A 128 -4.67 9.85 4.11
N PRO A 129 -3.58 10.14 4.85
CA PRO A 129 -3.27 11.50 5.27
C PRO A 129 -3.05 12.44 4.09
N GLN A 130 -2.36 11.99 3.05
CA GLN A 130 -2.10 12.80 1.86
C GLN A 130 -3.35 13.04 1.01
N LEU A 131 -4.22 12.05 0.88
CA LEU A 131 -5.50 12.21 0.21
C LEU A 131 -6.40 13.20 0.96
N LEU A 132 -6.43 13.16 2.29
CA LEU A 132 -7.17 14.12 3.10
C LEU A 132 -6.62 15.53 2.97
N VAL A 133 -5.30 15.72 2.94
CA VAL A 133 -4.68 17.03 2.72
C VAL A 133 -5.04 17.56 1.34
N ARG A 134 -4.86 16.77 0.28
CA ARG A 134 -5.22 17.15 -1.09
C ARG A 134 -6.72 17.42 -1.25
N ALA A 135 -7.57 16.64 -0.60
CA ALA A 135 -9.02 16.88 -0.61
C ALA A 135 -9.37 18.21 0.06
N LYS A 136 -8.77 18.52 1.22
CA LYS A 136 -8.94 19.83 1.89
C LYS A 136 -8.47 20.98 1.02
N GLU A 137 -7.31 20.87 0.38
CA GLU A 137 -6.78 21.90 -0.51
C GLU A 137 -7.68 22.09 -1.74
N ALA A 138 -8.17 21.02 -2.35
CA ALA A 138 -9.08 21.09 -3.48
C ALA A 138 -10.41 21.76 -3.11
N VAL A 139 -10.98 21.42 -1.95
CA VAL A 139 -12.21 22.05 -1.43
C VAL A 139 -11.97 23.53 -1.13
N ALA A 140 -10.87 23.86 -0.45
CA ALA A 140 -10.52 25.26 -0.13
C ALA A 140 -10.34 26.10 -1.40
N LYS A 141 -9.65 25.55 -2.42
CA LYS A 141 -9.48 26.22 -3.72
C LYS A 141 -10.80 26.45 -4.42
N SER A 142 -11.66 25.45 -4.50
CA SER A 142 -12.99 25.56 -5.11
C SER A 142 -13.88 26.58 -4.38
N PHE A 143 -13.80 26.64 -3.05
CA PHE A 143 -14.55 27.62 -2.26
C PHE A 143 -14.03 29.05 -2.51
N MET A 144 -12.71 29.23 -2.55
CA MET A 144 -12.08 30.52 -2.83
C MET A 144 -12.44 31.06 -4.20
N GLU A 145 -12.41 30.21 -5.23
CA GLU A 145 -12.80 30.57 -6.62
C GLU A 145 -14.27 31.01 -6.70
N ARG A 146 -15.18 30.30 -6.03
CA ARG A 146 -16.60 30.69 -5.97
C ARG A 146 -16.82 32.00 -5.22
N PHE A 147 -16.09 32.21 -4.12
CA PHE A 147 -16.20 33.43 -3.33
C PHE A 147 -15.71 34.65 -4.11
N HIS A 148 -14.59 34.55 -4.84
CA HIS A 148 -14.10 35.60 -5.73
C HIS A 148 -15.12 35.95 -6.84
N LEU A 149 -15.77 34.96 -7.41
CA LEU A 149 -16.78 35.20 -8.44
C LEU A 149 -17.98 36.00 -7.88
N HIS A 150 -18.45 35.65 -6.69
CA HIS A 150 -19.53 36.39 -6.03
C HIS A 150 -19.15 37.81 -5.66
N LEU A 151 -17.92 38.06 -5.22
CA LEU A 151 -17.42 39.42 -4.95
C LEU A 151 -17.36 40.26 -6.22
N ILE A 152 -16.89 39.71 -7.33
CA ILE A 152 -16.82 40.43 -8.61
C ILE A 152 -18.23 40.77 -9.10
N VAL A 153 -19.15 39.79 -9.09
CA VAL A 153 -20.56 39.99 -9.52
C VAL A 153 -21.26 41.00 -8.61
N GLY A 154 -21.06 40.89 -7.29
CA GLY A 154 -21.62 41.85 -6.32
C GLY A 154 -21.06 43.28 -6.49
N GLY A 155 -19.76 43.37 -6.75
CA GLY A 155 -19.09 44.67 -7.03
C GLY A 155 -19.61 45.34 -8.30
N VAL A 156 -19.79 44.56 -9.38
CA VAL A 156 -20.35 45.09 -10.66
C VAL A 156 -21.82 45.53 -10.48
N MET A 157 -22.62 44.79 -9.74
CA MET A 157 -24.01 45.18 -9.44
C MET A 157 -24.06 46.43 -8.58
N LEU A 158 -23.26 46.57 -7.53
CA LEU A 158 -23.18 47.79 -6.71
C LEU A 158 -22.76 49.00 -7.52
N TYR A 159 -21.77 48.86 -8.37
CA TYR A 159 -21.31 49.93 -9.28
C TYR A 159 -22.43 50.34 -10.25
N GLY A 160 -23.14 49.40 -10.83
CA GLY A 160 -24.27 49.67 -11.71
C GLY A 160 -25.40 50.45 -11.01
N ILE A 161 -25.76 50.05 -9.81
CA ILE A 161 -26.77 50.74 -8.97
C ILE A 161 -26.32 52.19 -8.67
N ALA A 162 -25.04 52.34 -8.24
CA ALA A 162 -24.49 53.67 -7.95
C ALA A 162 -24.51 54.60 -9.16
N MET A 163 -24.17 54.12 -10.36
CA MET A 163 -24.20 54.86 -11.59
C MET A 163 -25.62 55.32 -11.97
N VAL A 164 -26.63 54.44 -11.85
CA VAL A 164 -28.03 54.79 -12.09
C VAL A 164 -28.50 55.87 -11.10
N PHE A 165 -28.10 55.76 -9.84
CA PHE A 165 -28.45 56.74 -8.82
C PHE A 165 -27.83 58.12 -9.11
N VAL A 166 -26.56 58.19 -9.50
CA VAL A 166 -25.87 59.42 -9.91
C VAL A 166 -26.54 60.04 -11.12
N MET A 167 -26.83 59.24 -12.17
CA MET A 167 -27.49 59.75 -13.39
C MET A 167 -28.89 60.32 -13.13
N ARG A 168 -29.59 59.80 -12.12
CA ARG A 168 -30.94 60.30 -11.76
C ARG A 168 -30.91 61.58 -10.95
N HIS A 169 -29.82 61.90 -10.26
CA HIS A 169 -29.69 63.10 -9.43
C HIS A 169 -28.92 64.25 -10.07
N VAL A 170 -28.28 64.03 -11.19
CA VAL A 170 -27.55 65.04 -11.97
C VAL A 170 -28.44 65.69 -13.05
N ARG A 171 -29.71 65.35 -13.08
CA ARG A 171 -30.74 65.95 -13.90
C ARG A 171 -31.66 66.83 -13.03
#